data_4e591b2cd260ac88313d883d90e55f02
#
_entry.id   4e591b2cd260ac88313d883d90e55f02
#
_cell.length_a   1.000
_cell.length_b   1.000
_cell.length_c   1.000
_cell.angle_alpha   90.00
_cell.angle_beta   90.00
_cell.angle_gamma   90.00
#
_symmetry.space_group_name_H-M   'P 1'
#
loop_
_entity.id
_entity.type
_entity.pdbx_description
1 polymer ?
#
loop_
_entity_poly.entity_id
_entity_poly.type
_entity_poly.pdbx_seq_one_letter_code
_entity_poly.pdbx_strand_id
1 'polypeptide(L)'
;MLLVIGILAGCNSTDVPTVPETDSNTADTSVDTDIGKTAVTEISTEKAFPGESENISDPKAAIYNRMLNTIDYFNALSAKMETSMLNNEIATVEYNTNINSGESYQKVSVGEKTITEAYGRNDSMINVNNTSGQYLVMRGQMFGRDDAPYIPLEKRIVTEDDGMPCYYYRKNITNCSYASYSIFPQEFTFSYLKDFALWDITDDNADYLGRKCVKIEGVPSSYIAEKHNIDNFTMIVDSQTGILMQFTGTKDGEVSRYMKITDISLESNSSIKHFNANEYSSFVEVKESAVD
;
A
#
# COMPACT_ATOMS: atom_id res chain seq x y z
N MET A 1 -1.25 -11.92 26.01
CA MET A 1 -2.40 -11.80 25.11
C MET A 1 -1.81 -11.84 23.69
N LEU A 2 -1.94 -12.98 23.04
CA LEU A 2 -1.35 -13.25 21.74
C LEU A 2 -2.19 -12.50 20.70
N LEU A 3 -1.60 -11.56 19.98
CA LEU A 3 -2.25 -10.87 18.86
C LEU A 3 -2.29 -11.85 17.69
N VAL A 4 -3.39 -12.56 17.52
CA VAL A 4 -3.66 -13.35 16.33
C VAL A 4 -3.97 -12.39 15.20
N ILE A 5 -2.98 -12.14 14.34
CA ILE A 5 -3.19 -11.50 13.05
C ILE A 5 -3.95 -12.53 12.22
N GLY A 6 -5.25 -12.33 12.07
CA GLY A 6 -6.07 -13.13 11.17
C GLY A 6 -5.57 -12.94 9.74
N ILE A 7 -4.77 -13.88 9.25
CA ILE A 7 -4.47 -14.01 7.82
C ILE A 7 -5.77 -14.51 7.21
N LEU A 8 -6.48 -13.62 6.52
CA LEU A 8 -7.53 -14.03 5.60
C LEU A 8 -6.83 -14.84 4.50
N ALA A 9 -7.18 -16.12 4.42
CA ALA A 9 -6.74 -17.01 3.35
C ALA A 9 -7.22 -16.44 2.02
N GLY A 10 -6.36 -15.69 1.34
CA GLY A 10 -6.52 -15.39 -0.06
C GLY A 10 -6.20 -16.65 -0.86
N CYS A 11 -7.00 -16.96 -1.87
CA CYS A 11 -6.75 -18.03 -2.80
C CYS A 11 -5.38 -17.83 -3.44
N ASN A 12 -4.38 -18.62 -3.05
CA ASN A 12 -3.07 -18.68 -3.69
C ASN A 12 -3.18 -19.59 -4.92
N SER A 13 -3.63 -19.05 -6.04
CA SER A 13 -3.48 -19.67 -7.34
C SER A 13 -2.19 -19.17 -7.99
N THR A 14 -1.18 -20.04 -8.06
CA THR A 14 0.15 -19.76 -8.67
C THR A 14 0.22 -20.26 -10.12
N ASP A 15 -0.83 -20.19 -10.91
CA ASP A 15 -0.77 -20.55 -12.32
C ASP A 15 -0.95 -19.32 -13.20
N VAL A 16 0.18 -18.71 -13.59
CA VAL A 16 0.25 -17.74 -14.67
C VAL A 16 0.44 -18.51 -15.99
N PRO A 17 -0.45 -18.40 -16.98
CA PRO A 17 -0.21 -19.01 -18.28
C PRO A 17 0.95 -18.32 -19.00
N THR A 18 1.96 -19.09 -19.35
CA THR A 18 3.06 -18.69 -20.23
C THR A 18 2.56 -18.46 -21.65
N VAL A 19 2.75 -17.25 -22.16
CA VAL A 19 2.56 -16.91 -23.58
C VAL A 19 3.81 -17.27 -24.35
N PRO A 20 3.75 -17.93 -25.52
CA PRO A 20 4.93 -18.28 -26.30
C PRO A 20 5.53 -17.07 -27.00
N GLU A 21 6.86 -16.98 -26.92
CA GLU A 21 7.69 -16.03 -27.68
C GLU A 21 7.59 -16.31 -29.17
N THR A 22 7.36 -15.27 -29.97
CA THR A 22 7.54 -15.30 -31.41
C THR A 22 8.79 -14.50 -31.76
N ASP A 23 9.80 -15.22 -32.24
CA ASP A 23 10.97 -14.67 -32.92
C ASP A 23 10.57 -13.93 -34.19
N SER A 24 11.14 -12.73 -34.42
CA SER A 24 11.33 -12.20 -35.77
C SER A 24 12.60 -11.35 -35.86
N ASN A 25 13.62 -11.96 -36.45
CA ASN A 25 14.77 -11.30 -37.08
C ASN A 25 14.31 -10.51 -38.32
N THR A 26 14.85 -9.30 -38.53
CA THR A 26 15.42 -8.86 -39.87
C THR A 26 16.12 -7.50 -39.69
N ALA A 27 17.39 -7.53 -39.89
CA ALA A 27 18.33 -6.90 -40.85
C ALA A 27 18.20 -5.39 -41.13
N ASP A 28 19.20 -4.68 -40.66
CA ASP A 28 20.18 -3.80 -41.32
C ASP A 28 19.80 -3.01 -42.57
N THR A 29 19.89 -1.69 -42.51
CA THR A 29 20.46 -0.81 -43.53
C THR A 29 20.82 0.58 -42.97
N SER A 30 22.10 0.90 -43.04
CA SER A 30 22.72 2.21 -42.79
C SER A 30 22.37 3.22 -43.88
N VAL A 31 22.00 4.47 -43.49
CA VAL A 31 22.27 5.68 -44.30
C VAL A 31 22.68 6.81 -43.39
N ASP A 32 23.90 7.26 -43.58
CA ASP A 32 24.55 8.41 -43.01
C ASP A 32 24.03 9.69 -43.67
N THR A 33 23.58 10.69 -42.89
CA THR A 33 23.57 12.09 -43.34
C THR A 33 23.61 13.05 -42.13
N ASP A 34 24.74 13.69 -42.02
CA ASP A 34 25.07 14.79 -41.13
C ASP A 34 24.26 16.06 -41.48
N ILE A 35 23.48 16.65 -40.52
CA ILE A 35 23.16 18.10 -40.51
C ILE A 35 22.66 18.52 -39.11
N GLY A 36 23.39 19.46 -38.51
CA GLY A 36 22.80 20.53 -37.70
C GLY A 36 22.48 20.24 -36.22
N LYS A 37 23.41 20.56 -35.33
CA LYS A 37 23.21 20.74 -33.91
C LYS A 37 22.13 21.79 -33.63
N THR A 38 20.93 21.36 -33.23
CA THR A 38 20.01 22.12 -32.43
C THR A 38 19.91 21.40 -31.11
N ALA A 39 20.19 22.11 -30.00
CA ALA A 39 20.04 21.59 -28.66
C ALA A 39 18.57 21.21 -28.42
N VAL A 40 18.26 19.94 -28.59
CA VAL A 40 16.99 19.38 -28.13
C VAL A 40 17.17 19.16 -26.64
N THR A 41 16.47 19.99 -25.86
CA THR A 41 16.21 19.72 -24.45
C THR A 41 15.64 18.31 -24.38
N GLU A 42 16.39 17.37 -23.81
CA GLU A 42 15.88 16.04 -23.50
C GLU A 42 14.68 16.22 -22.59
N ILE A 43 13.50 16.10 -23.16
CA ILE A 43 12.29 15.86 -22.38
C ILE A 43 12.53 14.47 -21.78
N SER A 44 12.85 14.44 -20.49
CA SER A 44 12.82 13.22 -19.69
C SER A 44 11.46 12.57 -19.94
N THR A 45 11.43 11.51 -20.73
CA THR A 45 10.24 10.65 -20.82
C THR A 45 10.18 9.93 -19.50
N GLU A 46 9.45 10.51 -18.52
CA GLU A 46 9.05 9.79 -17.34
C GLU A 46 8.40 8.49 -17.80
N LYS A 47 8.92 7.38 -17.31
CA LYS A 47 8.42 6.06 -17.64
C LYS A 47 6.99 5.99 -17.12
N ALA A 48 6.00 5.96 -18.03
CA ALA A 48 4.59 5.86 -17.67
C ALA A 48 4.40 4.67 -16.71
N PHE A 49 3.69 4.90 -15.61
CA PHE A 49 3.37 3.83 -14.69
C PHE A 49 2.34 2.89 -15.34
N PRO A 50 2.38 1.56 -15.06
CA PRO A 50 1.48 0.59 -15.69
C PRO A 50 0.00 0.97 -15.60
N GLY A 51 -0.45 1.55 -14.48
CA GLY A 51 -1.83 2.00 -14.28
C GLY A 51 -2.25 3.24 -15.07
N GLU A 52 -1.31 4.02 -15.59
CA GLU A 52 -1.62 5.20 -16.41
C GLU A 52 -2.04 4.83 -17.84
N SER A 53 -1.78 3.61 -18.28
CA SER A 53 -2.23 3.11 -19.58
C SER A 53 -3.71 2.75 -19.61
N GLU A 54 -4.39 2.61 -18.47
CA GLU A 54 -5.82 2.36 -18.41
C GLU A 54 -6.60 3.66 -18.59
N ASN A 55 -7.29 3.78 -19.71
CA ASN A 55 -8.17 4.93 -19.97
C ASN A 55 -9.50 4.74 -19.22
N ILE A 56 -9.48 4.95 -17.90
CA ILE A 56 -10.65 4.84 -17.04
C ILE A 56 -11.36 6.18 -17.00
N SER A 57 -12.48 6.28 -17.69
CA SER A 57 -13.25 7.53 -17.80
C SER A 57 -14.16 7.82 -16.60
N ASP A 58 -14.56 6.79 -15.85
CA ASP A 58 -15.35 6.95 -14.62
C ASP A 58 -14.45 7.42 -13.47
N PRO A 59 -14.69 8.58 -12.84
CA PRO A 59 -13.87 9.10 -11.75
C PRO A 59 -13.83 8.17 -10.53
N LYS A 60 -14.92 7.47 -10.21
CA LYS A 60 -14.96 6.51 -9.11
C LYS A 60 -14.06 5.32 -9.41
N ALA A 61 -14.16 4.77 -10.63
CA ALA A 61 -13.31 3.66 -11.05
C ALA A 61 -11.83 4.07 -11.12
N ALA A 62 -11.54 5.30 -11.55
CA ALA A 62 -10.17 5.81 -11.64
C ALA A 62 -9.51 5.91 -10.26
N ILE A 63 -10.18 6.52 -9.27
CA ILE A 63 -9.62 6.63 -7.91
C ILE A 63 -9.55 5.26 -7.22
N TYR A 64 -10.55 4.40 -7.42
CA TYR A 64 -10.55 3.03 -6.93
C TYR A 64 -9.35 2.23 -7.45
N ASN A 65 -9.10 2.26 -8.77
CA ASN A 65 -7.95 1.60 -9.37
C ASN A 65 -6.62 2.17 -8.86
N ARG A 66 -6.53 3.48 -8.68
CA ARG A 66 -5.32 4.13 -8.16
C ARG A 66 -5.00 3.70 -6.74
N MET A 67 -6.00 3.61 -5.86
CA MET A 67 -5.84 3.12 -4.49
C MET A 67 -5.42 1.64 -4.44
N LEU A 68 -5.85 0.81 -5.40
CA LEU A 68 -5.42 -0.59 -5.51
C LEU A 68 -3.97 -0.72 -6.03
N ASN A 69 -3.40 0.33 -6.62
CA ASN A 69 -2.12 0.30 -7.31
C ASN A 69 -1.14 1.40 -6.85
N THR A 70 -1.29 1.92 -5.63
CA THR A 70 -0.50 3.05 -5.10
C THR A 70 1.00 2.89 -5.29
N ILE A 71 1.52 1.68 -5.14
CA ILE A 71 2.96 1.36 -5.26
C ILE A 71 3.54 1.63 -6.66
N ASP A 72 2.70 1.85 -7.67
CA ASP A 72 3.14 2.21 -9.01
C ASP A 72 3.38 3.72 -9.17
N TYR A 73 2.92 4.54 -8.22
CA TYR A 73 2.92 6.00 -8.34
C TYR A 73 3.92 6.72 -7.44
N PHE A 74 4.75 5.99 -6.71
CA PHE A 74 5.88 6.56 -5.97
C PHE A 74 7.04 5.55 -5.87
N ASN A 75 8.27 6.05 -5.71
CA ASN A 75 9.45 5.19 -5.55
C ASN A 75 9.86 5.04 -4.09
N ALA A 76 9.79 6.11 -3.34
CA ALA A 76 10.11 6.13 -1.93
C ALA A 76 9.24 7.16 -1.22
N LEU A 77 8.97 6.94 0.05
CA LEU A 77 8.29 7.92 0.89
C LEU A 77 8.71 7.77 2.34
N SER A 78 8.57 8.86 3.08
CA SER A 78 8.52 8.87 4.53
C SER A 78 7.24 9.54 4.98
N ALA A 79 6.60 9.02 6.03
CA ALA A 79 5.41 9.64 6.57
C ALA A 79 5.22 9.32 8.06
N LYS A 80 4.34 10.11 8.67
CA LYS A 80 3.83 9.93 10.01
C LYS A 80 2.32 9.93 9.97
N MET A 81 1.69 8.98 10.65
CA MET A 81 0.25 8.94 10.79
C MET A 81 -0.18 8.69 12.23
N GLU A 82 -1.36 9.15 12.57
CA GLU A 82 -2.08 8.79 13.79
C GLU A 82 -3.23 7.85 13.44
N THR A 83 -3.50 6.87 14.31
CA THR A 83 -4.60 5.95 14.11
C THR A 83 -5.20 5.48 15.43
N SER A 84 -6.53 5.33 15.48
CA SER A 84 -7.26 4.69 16.60
C SER A 84 -7.53 3.21 16.33
N MET A 85 -7.00 2.64 15.25
CA MET A 85 -7.32 1.27 14.80
C MET A 85 -6.64 0.19 15.62
N LEU A 86 -5.80 0.58 16.59
CA LEU A 86 -5.10 -0.29 17.52
C LEU A 86 -5.76 -0.25 18.89
N ASN A 87 -6.59 -1.24 19.19
CA ASN A 87 -7.21 -1.43 20.52
C ASN A 87 -7.90 -0.17 21.10
N ASN A 88 -8.44 0.71 20.26
CA ASN A 88 -9.04 2.00 20.62
C ASN A 88 -8.06 3.00 21.26
N GLU A 89 -6.76 2.71 21.28
CA GLU A 89 -5.74 3.66 21.69
C GLU A 89 -5.22 4.44 20.47
N ILE A 90 -4.89 5.71 20.68
CA ILE A 90 -4.28 6.52 19.63
C ILE A 90 -2.82 6.11 19.52
N ALA A 91 -2.47 5.50 18.39
CA ALA A 91 -1.11 5.17 18.04
C ALA A 91 -0.56 6.14 17.00
N THR A 92 0.73 6.44 17.13
CA THR A 92 1.52 7.11 16.11
C THR A 92 2.34 6.06 15.36
N VAL A 93 2.28 6.11 14.03
CA VAL A 93 3.08 5.26 13.14
C VAL A 93 4.01 6.15 12.32
N GLU A 94 5.30 6.01 12.53
CA GLU A 94 6.34 6.62 11.69
C GLU A 94 6.87 5.54 10.74
N TYR A 95 6.97 5.86 9.46
CA TYR A 95 7.41 4.87 8.48
C TYR A 95 8.17 5.48 7.31
N ASN A 96 9.02 4.66 6.73
CA ASN A 96 9.86 5.00 5.60
C ASN A 96 10.00 3.76 4.72
N THR A 97 9.80 3.91 3.41
CA THR A 97 9.87 2.80 2.47
C THR A 97 10.46 3.23 1.13
N ASN A 98 11.19 2.31 0.51
CA ASN A 98 11.64 2.41 -0.87
C ASN A 98 11.13 1.18 -1.64
N ILE A 99 10.21 1.43 -2.55
CA ILE A 99 9.53 0.38 -3.31
C ILE A 99 10.49 -0.33 -4.29
N ASN A 100 11.52 0.38 -4.79
CA ASN A 100 12.45 -0.19 -5.75
C ASN A 100 13.47 -1.13 -5.08
N SER A 101 13.97 -0.75 -3.89
CA SER A 101 14.91 -1.58 -3.13
C SER A 101 14.24 -2.60 -2.22
N GLY A 102 12.92 -2.48 -2.00
CA GLY A 102 12.19 -3.30 -1.03
C GLY A 102 12.56 -3.04 0.43
N GLU A 103 13.26 -1.92 0.70
CA GLU A 103 13.64 -1.54 2.05
C GLU A 103 12.52 -0.75 2.72
N SER A 104 12.32 -1.01 4.00
CA SER A 104 11.32 -0.30 4.79
C SER A 104 11.66 -0.27 6.28
N TYR A 105 11.13 0.73 6.94
CA TYR A 105 11.13 0.85 8.39
C TYR A 105 9.78 1.37 8.86
N GLN A 106 9.27 0.79 9.95
CA GLN A 106 8.09 1.26 10.62
C GLN A 106 8.31 1.25 12.13
N LYS A 107 7.86 2.30 12.81
CA LYS A 107 7.81 2.40 14.27
C LYS A 107 6.39 2.73 14.70
N VAL A 108 5.84 1.96 15.64
CA VAL A 108 4.53 2.19 16.23
C VAL A 108 4.71 2.58 17.71
N SER A 109 4.11 3.69 18.10
CA SER A 109 4.16 4.21 19.47
C SER A 109 2.77 4.55 19.99
N VAL A 110 2.55 4.37 21.30
CA VAL A 110 1.39 4.86 22.04
C VAL A 110 1.90 5.81 23.11
N GLY A 111 1.50 7.07 23.01
CA GLY A 111 2.15 8.13 23.75
C GLY A 111 3.65 8.20 23.44
N GLU A 112 4.50 8.21 24.46
CA GLU A 112 5.96 8.22 24.32
C GLU A 112 6.57 6.81 24.19
N LYS A 113 5.77 5.75 24.36
CA LYS A 113 6.27 4.38 24.39
C LYS A 113 6.25 3.76 23.00
N THR A 114 7.41 3.36 22.49
CA THR A 114 7.51 2.51 21.29
C THR A 114 7.01 1.10 21.61
N ILE A 115 6.01 0.65 20.87
CA ILE A 115 5.37 -0.67 21.05
C ILE A 115 6.01 -1.70 20.14
N THR A 116 6.11 -1.39 18.84
CA THR A 116 6.72 -2.29 17.86
C THR A 116 7.56 -1.52 16.85
N GLU A 117 8.55 -2.21 16.29
CA GLU A 117 9.29 -1.75 15.12
C GLU A 117 9.34 -2.88 14.08
N ALA A 118 9.33 -2.50 12.80
CA ALA A 118 9.48 -3.44 11.70
C ALA A 118 10.56 -2.92 10.75
N TYR A 119 11.42 -3.83 10.32
CA TYR A 119 12.52 -3.57 9.41
C TYR A 119 12.40 -4.50 8.22
N GLY A 120 12.18 -3.95 7.03
CA GLY A 120 12.15 -4.68 5.77
C GLY A 120 13.45 -4.52 5.00
N ARG A 121 13.92 -5.62 4.45
CA ARG A 121 14.99 -5.67 3.45
C ARG A 121 14.52 -6.57 2.32
N ASN A 122 15.22 -6.54 1.22
CA ASN A 122 14.91 -7.37 0.06
C ASN A 122 14.98 -8.89 0.30
N ASP A 123 15.58 -9.33 1.41
CA ASP A 123 15.78 -10.76 1.74
C ASP A 123 15.15 -11.19 3.09
N SER A 124 14.67 -10.22 3.88
CA SER A 124 14.19 -10.49 5.24
C SER A 124 13.28 -9.40 5.78
N MET A 125 12.43 -9.78 6.69
CA MET A 125 11.67 -8.86 7.53
C MET A 125 11.94 -9.18 9.00
N ILE A 126 12.18 -8.14 9.81
CA ILE A 126 12.41 -8.26 11.24
C ILE A 126 11.34 -7.46 11.96
N ASN A 127 10.57 -8.15 12.80
CA ASN A 127 9.57 -7.53 13.66
C ASN A 127 10.06 -7.53 15.10
N VAL A 128 10.14 -6.37 15.70
CA VAL A 128 10.54 -6.16 17.10
C VAL A 128 9.30 -5.82 17.92
N ASN A 129 9.09 -6.56 19.01
CA ASN A 129 8.09 -6.26 20.02
C ASN A 129 8.78 -5.68 21.26
N ASN A 130 8.76 -4.35 21.38
CA ASN A 130 9.40 -3.64 22.48
C ASN A 130 8.70 -3.88 23.83
N THR A 131 7.43 -4.32 23.81
CA THR A 131 6.69 -4.61 25.03
C THR A 131 7.12 -5.94 25.67
N SER A 132 7.37 -6.97 24.84
CA SER A 132 7.81 -8.28 25.31
C SER A 132 9.34 -8.46 25.32
N GLY A 133 10.10 -7.53 24.74
CA GLY A 133 11.55 -7.67 24.58
C GLY A 133 11.93 -8.82 23.65
N GLN A 134 11.19 -8.98 22.55
CA GLN A 134 11.39 -10.06 21.59
C GLN A 134 11.48 -9.54 20.17
N TYR A 135 12.17 -10.26 19.29
CA TYR A 135 12.13 -10.01 17.86
C TYR A 135 12.06 -11.30 17.06
N LEU A 136 11.42 -11.23 15.89
CA LEU A 136 11.24 -12.32 14.94
C LEU A 136 11.92 -11.96 13.62
N VAL A 137 12.77 -12.86 13.12
CA VAL A 137 13.41 -12.74 11.80
C VAL A 137 12.71 -13.70 10.83
N MET A 138 12.03 -13.14 9.83
CA MET A 138 11.44 -13.88 8.72
C MET A 138 12.34 -13.73 7.50
N ARG A 139 12.82 -14.85 6.96
CA ARG A 139 13.73 -14.89 5.80
C ARG A 139 13.00 -15.37 4.55
N GLY A 140 13.60 -15.11 3.39
CA GLY A 140 13.06 -15.56 2.09
C GLY A 140 11.86 -14.73 1.61
N GLN A 141 11.56 -13.63 2.26
CA GLN A 141 10.58 -12.67 1.76
C GLN A 141 11.29 -11.77 0.74
N MET A 142 10.86 -11.83 -0.52
CA MET A 142 11.36 -10.98 -1.59
C MET A 142 10.39 -9.81 -1.77
N PHE A 143 10.91 -8.60 -1.81
CA PHE A 143 10.08 -7.41 -1.83
C PHE A 143 10.68 -6.34 -2.74
N GLY A 144 10.25 -6.35 -3.95
CA GLY A 144 10.50 -5.30 -4.91
C GLY A 144 9.25 -5.11 -5.76
N ARG A 145 9.20 -4.04 -6.54
CA ARG A 145 8.04 -3.76 -7.40
C ARG A 145 7.71 -4.94 -8.31
N ASP A 146 8.72 -5.63 -8.81
CA ASP A 146 8.56 -6.78 -9.72
C ASP A 146 7.88 -8.00 -9.04
N ASP A 147 7.94 -8.08 -7.70
CA ASP A 147 7.26 -9.12 -6.92
C ASP A 147 5.75 -8.85 -6.72
N ALA A 148 5.29 -7.67 -7.12
CA ALA A 148 3.89 -7.25 -7.01
C ALA A 148 3.41 -6.70 -8.36
N PRO A 149 3.29 -7.53 -9.39
CA PRO A 149 2.90 -7.09 -10.73
C PRO A 149 1.54 -6.40 -10.72
N TYR A 150 1.36 -5.47 -11.65
CA TYR A 150 0.09 -4.80 -11.86
C TYR A 150 -1.01 -5.82 -12.18
N ILE A 151 -2.17 -5.65 -11.55
CA ILE A 151 -3.37 -6.44 -11.85
C ILE A 151 -4.42 -5.48 -12.41
N PRO A 152 -4.90 -5.67 -13.64
CA PRO A 152 -5.97 -4.88 -14.27
C PRO A 152 -7.25 -4.88 -13.43
N LEU A 153 -8.01 -3.78 -13.49
CA LEU A 153 -9.19 -3.58 -12.65
C LEU A 153 -10.23 -4.69 -12.82
N GLU A 154 -10.47 -5.15 -14.05
CA GLU A 154 -11.42 -6.22 -14.35
C GLU A 154 -11.02 -7.60 -13.81
N LYS A 155 -9.74 -7.77 -13.42
CA LYS A 155 -9.22 -9.00 -12.81
C LYS A 155 -9.13 -8.92 -11.29
N ARG A 156 -9.50 -7.79 -10.68
CA ARG A 156 -9.40 -7.58 -9.24
C ARG A 156 -10.45 -8.30 -8.42
N ILE A 157 -11.64 -8.50 -9.02
CA ILE A 157 -12.74 -9.25 -8.41
C ILE A 157 -13.24 -10.23 -9.44
N VAL A 158 -13.16 -11.50 -9.15
CA VAL A 158 -13.62 -12.58 -10.01
C VAL A 158 -14.66 -13.39 -9.25
N THR A 159 -15.78 -13.71 -9.91
CA THR A 159 -16.77 -14.62 -9.34
C THR A 159 -16.37 -16.04 -9.64
N GLU A 160 -16.14 -16.84 -8.61
CA GLU A 160 -15.82 -18.26 -8.72
C GLU A 160 -17.03 -19.09 -9.11
N ASP A 161 -16.84 -20.37 -9.46
CA ASP A 161 -17.89 -21.27 -9.92
C ASP A 161 -19.02 -21.48 -8.89
N ASP A 162 -18.72 -21.30 -7.60
CA ASP A 162 -19.68 -21.36 -6.48
C ASP A 162 -20.47 -20.05 -6.29
N GLY A 163 -20.22 -19.03 -7.12
CA GLY A 163 -20.85 -17.72 -7.06
C GLY A 163 -20.24 -16.77 -6.02
N MET A 164 -19.16 -17.18 -5.34
CA MET A 164 -18.47 -16.34 -4.34
C MET A 164 -17.45 -15.41 -5.00
N PRO A 165 -17.35 -14.14 -4.57
CA PRO A 165 -16.34 -13.22 -5.08
C PRO A 165 -14.97 -13.55 -4.51
N CYS A 166 -13.99 -13.76 -5.37
CA CYS A 166 -12.58 -13.84 -5.04
C CYS A 166 -11.90 -12.48 -5.31
N TYR A 167 -11.15 -11.99 -4.32
CA TYR A 167 -10.46 -10.69 -4.39
C TYR A 167 -8.97 -10.91 -4.61
N TYR A 168 -8.45 -10.39 -5.73
CA TYR A 168 -7.04 -10.51 -6.06
C TYR A 168 -6.25 -9.30 -5.55
N TYR A 169 -5.46 -9.54 -4.52
CA TYR A 169 -4.57 -8.56 -3.91
C TYR A 169 -3.20 -8.60 -4.59
N ARG A 170 -2.61 -7.45 -4.81
CA ARG A 170 -1.16 -7.39 -5.07
C ARG A 170 -0.42 -7.67 -3.77
N LYS A 171 0.74 -8.33 -3.90
CA LYS A 171 1.60 -8.60 -2.75
C LYS A 171 2.00 -7.29 -2.05
N ASN A 172 1.92 -7.27 -0.72
CA ASN A 172 2.39 -6.13 0.05
C ASN A 172 3.93 -6.15 0.11
N ILE A 173 4.55 -5.30 -0.66
CA ILE A 173 6.01 -5.16 -0.75
C ILE A 173 6.57 -4.10 0.20
N THR A 174 5.72 -3.41 0.96
CA THR A 174 6.16 -2.34 1.84
C THR A 174 6.69 -2.82 3.18
N ASN A 175 6.39 -4.06 3.56
CA ASN A 175 6.74 -4.66 4.86
C ASN A 175 6.33 -3.82 6.09
N CYS A 176 5.38 -2.92 5.91
CA CYS A 176 4.90 -2.00 6.93
C CYS A 176 3.44 -2.33 7.22
N SER A 177 3.17 -3.19 8.20
CA SER A 177 1.82 -3.71 8.48
C SER A 177 0.79 -2.61 8.74
N TYR A 178 1.10 -1.62 9.57
CA TYR A 178 0.18 -0.51 9.86
C TYR A 178 0.22 0.59 8.80
N ALA A 179 1.42 0.90 8.28
CA ALA A 179 1.56 1.89 7.22
C ALA A 179 0.86 1.43 5.93
N SER A 180 0.74 0.13 5.68
CA SER A 180 0.06 -0.39 4.49
C SER A 180 -1.41 0.03 4.41
N TYR A 181 -2.07 0.31 5.53
CA TYR A 181 -3.43 0.86 5.52
C TYR A 181 -3.53 2.21 4.81
N SER A 182 -2.44 2.97 4.78
CA SER A 182 -2.34 4.25 4.09
C SER A 182 -1.68 4.11 2.71
N ILE A 183 -0.45 3.57 2.68
CA ILE A 183 0.41 3.60 1.50
C ILE A 183 0.10 2.50 0.47
N PHE A 184 -0.63 1.47 0.87
CA PHE A 184 -1.09 0.39 0.01
C PHE A 184 -2.48 -0.09 0.44
N PRO A 185 -3.52 0.77 0.37
CA PRO A 185 -4.79 0.62 1.05
C PRO A 185 -5.74 -0.36 0.37
N GLN A 186 -5.28 -1.48 -0.18
CA GLN A 186 -6.11 -2.45 -0.90
C GLN A 186 -7.28 -2.98 -0.04
N GLU A 187 -7.03 -3.28 1.25
CA GLU A 187 -8.08 -3.75 2.14
C GLU A 187 -9.18 -2.71 2.37
N PHE A 188 -8.80 -1.44 2.54
CA PHE A 188 -9.77 -0.34 2.62
C PHE A 188 -10.56 -0.20 1.32
N THR A 189 -9.86 -0.24 0.20
CA THR A 189 -10.44 -0.09 -1.12
C THR A 189 -11.49 -1.17 -1.37
N PHE A 190 -11.16 -2.44 -1.15
CA PHE A 190 -12.11 -3.54 -1.32
C PHE A 190 -13.24 -3.53 -0.28
N SER A 191 -12.95 -3.15 0.96
CA SER A 191 -13.97 -3.16 2.01
C SER A 191 -15.01 -2.06 1.82
N TYR A 192 -14.58 -0.86 1.44
CA TYR A 192 -15.44 0.31 1.46
C TYR A 192 -15.87 0.80 0.08
N LEU A 193 -15.06 0.59 -0.95
CA LEU A 193 -15.26 1.23 -2.26
C LEU A 193 -15.64 0.28 -3.39
N LYS A 194 -15.71 -1.03 -3.16
CA LYS A 194 -16.04 -2.01 -4.22
C LYS A 194 -17.46 -1.86 -4.80
N ASP A 195 -18.38 -1.40 -3.98
CA ASP A 195 -19.76 -1.11 -4.40
C ASP A 195 -19.92 0.41 -4.62
N PHE A 196 -19.88 0.80 -5.88
CA PHE A 196 -19.91 2.21 -6.29
C PHE A 196 -21.25 2.90 -5.99
N ALA A 197 -22.30 2.15 -5.64
CA ALA A 197 -23.58 2.71 -5.23
C ALA A 197 -23.58 3.22 -3.77
N LEU A 198 -22.60 2.81 -2.96
CA LEU A 198 -22.56 3.12 -1.52
C LEU A 198 -21.73 4.35 -1.16
N TRP A 199 -21.09 4.99 -2.13
CA TRP A 199 -20.23 6.14 -1.86
C TRP A 199 -20.19 7.11 -3.04
N ASP A 200 -19.78 8.36 -2.77
CA ASP A 200 -19.62 9.40 -3.78
C ASP A 200 -18.32 10.19 -3.55
N ILE A 201 -17.82 10.78 -4.65
CA ILE A 201 -16.80 11.82 -4.60
C ILE A 201 -17.53 13.12 -4.27
N THR A 202 -17.27 13.68 -3.10
CA THR A 202 -17.92 14.93 -2.63
C THR A 202 -17.06 16.16 -2.86
N ASP A 203 -15.74 15.99 -3.09
CA ASP A 203 -14.81 17.03 -3.51
C ASP A 203 -13.66 16.36 -4.30
N ASP A 204 -13.50 16.75 -5.55
CA ASP A 204 -12.46 16.24 -6.45
C ASP A 204 -11.18 17.10 -6.46
N ASN A 205 -11.16 18.18 -5.69
CA ASN A 205 -10.05 19.14 -5.61
C ASN A 205 -9.72 19.54 -4.16
N ALA A 206 -9.99 18.66 -3.20
CA ALA A 206 -9.62 18.86 -1.81
C ALA A 206 -8.11 19.09 -1.66
N ASP A 207 -7.70 19.86 -0.65
CA ASP A 207 -6.29 20.00 -0.28
C ASP A 207 -6.03 19.34 1.08
N TYR A 208 -4.97 18.53 1.17
CA TYR A 208 -4.54 17.93 2.42
C TYR A 208 -3.00 17.87 2.47
N LEU A 209 -2.41 18.52 3.46
CA LEU A 209 -0.96 18.64 3.62
C LEU A 209 -0.27 19.21 2.35
N GLY A 210 -0.92 20.15 1.66
CA GLY A 210 -0.43 20.76 0.43
C GLY A 210 -0.50 19.85 -0.81
N ARG A 211 -1.22 18.74 -0.74
CA ARG A 211 -1.41 17.79 -1.83
C ARG A 211 -2.86 17.84 -2.34
N LYS A 212 -3.00 17.69 -3.65
CA LYS A 212 -4.34 17.57 -4.26
C LYS A 212 -4.92 16.20 -3.95
N CYS A 213 -6.13 16.22 -3.41
CA CYS A 213 -6.81 15.04 -2.93
C CYS A 213 -8.25 14.96 -3.46
N VAL A 214 -8.79 13.75 -3.39
CA VAL A 214 -10.21 13.47 -3.61
C VAL A 214 -10.84 13.16 -2.25
N LYS A 215 -11.94 13.84 -1.92
CA LYS A 215 -12.76 13.51 -0.76
C LYS A 215 -13.88 12.57 -1.16
N ILE A 216 -13.98 11.46 -0.45
CA ILE A 216 -14.97 10.42 -0.63
C ILE A 216 -15.82 10.33 0.63
N GLU A 217 -17.13 10.23 0.47
CA GLU A 217 -18.07 9.97 1.56
C GLU A 217 -18.99 8.83 1.19
N GLY A 218 -19.35 8.00 2.16
CA GLY A 218 -20.20 6.85 1.90
C GLY A 218 -20.70 6.13 3.15
N VAL A 219 -21.47 5.09 2.89
CA VAL A 219 -21.96 4.15 3.90
C VAL A 219 -21.30 2.79 3.64
N PRO A 220 -20.80 2.11 4.68
CA PRO A 220 -20.23 0.78 4.49
C PRO A 220 -21.33 -0.24 4.18
N SER A 221 -20.98 -1.36 3.51
CA SER A 221 -21.89 -2.50 3.41
C SER A 221 -22.27 -3.00 4.82
N SER A 222 -23.41 -3.68 4.97
CA SER A 222 -23.90 -4.16 6.26
C SER A 222 -22.88 -5.00 7.02
N TYR A 223 -22.16 -5.87 6.32
CA TYR A 223 -21.09 -6.67 6.91
C TYR A 223 -19.93 -5.81 7.47
N ILE A 224 -19.49 -4.79 6.71
CA ILE A 224 -18.41 -3.89 7.15
C ILE A 224 -18.90 -2.95 8.27
N ALA A 225 -20.14 -2.48 8.18
CA ALA A 225 -20.77 -1.66 9.22
C ALA A 225 -20.76 -2.37 10.58
N GLU A 226 -21.18 -3.62 10.61
CA GLU A 226 -21.19 -4.45 11.82
C GLU A 226 -19.77 -4.76 12.30
N LYS A 227 -18.90 -5.26 11.41
CA LYS A 227 -17.53 -5.64 11.73
C LYS A 227 -16.69 -4.49 12.28
N HIS A 228 -16.85 -3.30 11.74
CA HIS A 228 -16.06 -2.12 12.10
C HIS A 228 -16.76 -1.17 13.05
N ASN A 229 -18.04 -1.44 13.37
CA ASN A 229 -18.91 -0.60 14.22
C ASN A 229 -18.97 0.85 13.74
N ILE A 230 -19.34 1.05 12.46
CA ILE A 230 -19.49 2.36 11.82
C ILE A 230 -20.75 2.40 10.94
N ASP A 231 -21.36 3.58 10.81
CA ASP A 231 -22.51 3.82 9.93
C ASP A 231 -22.14 4.58 8.68
N ASN A 232 -21.14 5.46 8.78
CA ASN A 232 -20.67 6.29 7.69
C ASN A 232 -19.16 6.34 7.69
N PHE A 233 -18.58 6.66 6.54
CA PHE A 233 -17.15 6.90 6.43
C PHE A 233 -16.85 8.11 5.54
N THR A 234 -15.70 8.72 5.80
CA THR A 234 -15.07 9.72 4.95
C THR A 234 -13.63 9.30 4.68
N MET A 235 -13.19 9.45 3.43
CA MET A 235 -11.80 9.26 3.02
C MET A 235 -11.26 10.52 2.35
N ILE A 236 -10.01 10.82 2.59
CA ILE A 236 -9.21 11.77 1.79
C ILE A 236 -8.12 10.94 1.13
N VAL A 237 -8.10 10.98 -0.19
CA VAL A 237 -7.19 10.17 -1.02
C VAL A 237 -6.36 11.08 -1.89
N ASP A 238 -5.05 10.91 -1.88
CA ASP A 238 -4.15 11.65 -2.76
C ASP A 238 -4.48 11.34 -4.23
N SER A 239 -4.80 12.38 -5.01
CA SER A 239 -5.28 12.21 -6.38
C SER A 239 -4.21 11.70 -7.34
N GLN A 240 -2.92 11.89 -7.04
CA GLN A 240 -1.81 11.47 -7.88
C GLN A 240 -1.35 10.04 -7.58
N THR A 241 -1.32 9.66 -6.30
CA THR A 241 -0.74 8.37 -5.87
C THR A 241 -1.76 7.35 -5.42
N GLY A 242 -2.98 7.76 -5.06
CA GLY A 242 -3.97 6.87 -4.45
C GLY A 242 -3.70 6.56 -2.97
N ILE A 243 -2.69 7.18 -2.36
CA ILE A 243 -2.40 7.04 -0.92
C ILE A 243 -3.61 7.52 -0.12
N LEU A 244 -4.06 6.70 0.82
CA LEU A 244 -5.12 7.07 1.75
C LEU A 244 -4.57 8.01 2.81
N MET A 245 -4.84 9.31 2.64
CA MET A 245 -4.34 10.38 3.51
C MET A 245 -5.09 10.45 4.82
N GLN A 246 -6.40 10.18 4.79
CA GLN A 246 -7.26 10.15 5.96
C GLN A 246 -8.42 9.17 5.76
N PHE A 247 -8.77 8.47 6.83
CA PHE A 247 -10.01 7.72 6.98
C PHE A 247 -10.69 8.11 8.29
N THR A 248 -11.98 8.33 8.26
CA THR A 248 -12.82 8.53 9.44
C THR A 248 -14.07 7.70 9.30
N GLY A 249 -14.29 6.79 10.23
CA GLY A 249 -15.54 6.05 10.39
C GLY A 249 -16.32 6.58 11.59
N THR A 250 -17.60 6.83 11.41
CA THR A 250 -18.49 7.32 12.48
C THR A 250 -19.59 6.31 12.80
N LYS A 251 -19.98 6.27 14.06
CA LYS A 251 -21.12 5.54 14.58
C LYS A 251 -22.00 6.49 15.36
N ASP A 252 -23.29 6.57 15.03
CA ASP A 252 -24.25 7.48 15.66
C ASP A 252 -23.78 8.95 15.72
N GLY A 253 -23.02 9.37 14.70
CA GLY A 253 -22.44 10.71 14.59
C GLY A 253 -21.11 10.93 15.31
N GLU A 254 -20.65 9.97 16.12
CA GLU A 254 -19.39 10.05 16.84
C GLU A 254 -18.27 9.29 16.08
N VAL A 255 -17.03 9.79 16.17
CA VAL A 255 -15.88 9.13 15.54
C VAL A 255 -15.59 7.82 16.28
N SER A 256 -15.78 6.71 15.58
CA SER A 256 -15.50 5.36 16.08
C SER A 256 -14.10 4.89 15.68
N ARG A 257 -13.68 5.22 14.47
CA ARG A 257 -12.38 4.82 13.93
C ARG A 257 -11.78 5.93 13.08
N TYR A 258 -10.49 6.12 13.20
CA TYR A 258 -9.80 7.03 12.29
C TYR A 258 -8.35 6.59 12.01
N MET A 259 -7.85 7.09 10.90
CA MET A 259 -6.45 7.12 10.53
C MET A 259 -6.22 8.42 9.78
N LYS A 260 -5.14 9.11 10.08
CA LYS A 260 -4.76 10.33 9.35
C LYS A 260 -3.24 10.44 9.24
N ILE A 261 -2.75 10.77 8.06
CA ILE A 261 -1.38 11.19 7.85
C ILE A 261 -1.21 12.61 8.43
N THR A 262 -0.18 12.81 9.23
CA THR A 262 0.16 14.11 9.83
C THR A 262 1.38 14.75 9.18
N ASP A 263 2.20 13.95 8.50
CA ASP A 263 3.34 14.38 7.71
C ASP A 263 3.62 13.38 6.60
N ILE A 264 4.00 13.84 5.40
CA ILE A 264 4.35 13.00 4.26
C ILE A 264 5.35 13.69 3.34
N SER A 265 6.38 12.95 2.94
CA SER A 265 7.31 13.34 1.89
C SER A 265 7.45 12.20 0.89
N LEU A 266 7.09 12.43 -0.36
CA LEU A 266 7.36 11.52 -1.46
C LEU A 266 8.80 11.75 -1.97
N GLU A 267 9.41 10.70 -2.51
CA GLU A 267 10.80 10.74 -3.00
C GLU A 267 11.84 11.08 -1.92
N SER A 268 11.52 10.71 -0.67
CA SER A 268 12.42 10.92 0.44
C SER A 268 13.75 10.17 0.22
N ASN A 269 14.85 10.91 0.08
CA ASN A 269 16.20 10.38 0.12
C ASN A 269 16.69 10.09 1.54
N SER A 270 15.79 10.12 2.54
CA SER A 270 16.15 9.79 3.90
C SER A 270 16.61 8.33 3.99
N SER A 271 17.75 8.11 4.62
CA SER A 271 18.27 6.76 4.85
C SER A 271 17.25 5.95 5.67
N ILE A 272 16.84 4.81 5.14
CA ILE A 272 15.96 3.89 5.85
C ILE A 272 16.74 3.29 7.03
N LYS A 273 16.14 3.32 8.23
CA LYS A 273 16.74 2.70 9.41
C LYS A 273 16.80 1.18 9.22
N HIS A 274 17.98 0.61 9.39
CA HIS A 274 18.20 -0.84 9.35
C HIS A 274 18.25 -1.43 10.75
N PHE A 275 17.86 -2.69 10.87
CA PHE A 275 17.99 -3.45 12.11
C PHE A 275 19.45 -3.58 12.51
N ASN A 276 19.73 -3.27 13.76
CA ASN A 276 21.05 -3.43 14.38
C ASN A 276 20.90 -4.30 15.63
N ALA A 277 21.38 -5.54 15.57
CA ALA A 277 21.26 -6.49 16.67
C ALA A 277 21.87 -5.98 18.01
N ASN A 278 22.86 -5.08 17.96
CA ASN A 278 23.44 -4.51 19.18
C ASN A 278 22.44 -3.61 19.94
N GLU A 279 21.51 -2.95 19.25
CA GLU A 279 20.46 -2.15 19.89
C GLU A 279 19.46 -3.03 20.65
N TYR A 280 19.35 -4.30 20.26
CA TYR A 280 18.43 -5.30 20.83
C TYR A 280 19.15 -6.44 21.54
N SER A 281 20.36 -6.20 22.04
CA SER A 281 21.19 -7.23 22.70
C SER A 281 20.57 -7.87 23.94
N SER A 282 19.59 -7.18 24.56
CA SER A 282 18.82 -7.72 25.70
C SER A 282 17.50 -8.42 25.27
N PHE A 283 17.17 -8.40 23.98
CA PHE A 283 15.94 -9.00 23.45
C PHE A 283 16.19 -10.46 23.06
N VAL A 284 15.12 -11.25 23.09
CA VAL A 284 15.16 -12.66 22.70
C VAL A 284 14.70 -12.82 21.27
N GLU A 285 15.54 -13.44 20.43
CA GLU A 285 15.12 -13.87 19.11
C GLU A 285 14.15 -15.04 19.25
N VAL A 286 12.92 -14.87 18.75
CA VAL A 286 11.95 -15.96 18.63
C VAL A 286 12.03 -16.57 17.25
N LYS A 287 12.00 -17.88 17.17
CA LYS A 287 11.96 -18.59 15.88
C LYS A 287 10.51 -18.71 15.44
N GLU A 288 10.30 -18.56 14.13
CA GLU A 288 9.04 -18.94 13.53
C GLU A 288 8.80 -20.42 13.84
N SER A 289 7.74 -20.73 14.59
CA SER A 289 7.35 -22.13 14.78
C SER A 289 6.92 -22.66 13.41
N ALA A 290 7.61 -23.67 12.91
CA ALA A 290 7.14 -24.41 11.75
C ALA A 290 5.69 -24.84 12.07
N VAL A 291 4.75 -24.33 11.31
CA VAL A 291 3.38 -24.82 11.34
C VAL A 291 3.43 -26.11 10.54
N ASP A 292 3.44 -27.26 11.28
CA ASP A 292 3.30 -28.59 10.69
C ASP A 292 1.91 -28.76 10.05
#